data_08db82b4910af54302d7b8b176856dbd
#
_entry.id   08db82b4910af54302d7b8b176856dbd
#
_cell.length_a   1.000
_cell.length_b   1.000
_cell.length_c   1.000
_cell.angle_alpha   90.00
_cell.angle_beta   90.00
_cell.angle_gamma   90.00
#
_symmetry.space_group_name_H-M   'P 1'
#
loop_
_entity.id
_entity.type
_entity.pdbx_description
1 polymer ?
#
loop_
_entity_poly.entity_id
_entity_poly.type
_entity_poly.pdbx_seq_one_letter_code
_entity_poly.pdbx_strand_id
1 'polypeptide(L)'
;MNLAGLLDGLPNVAVHMLGGDVSRDELASSAEELGMLLSENGLKTGQVIAAMLPNDATTVAALFGTWRAGGVYTPLNPRAAQAEVVTQLEALRPVAVVTTPLLAHRFSTFDLPVFAGDALRWAPANSTTQRPGARYYDDDVALLQFTSGTTGPPKPVPLRHSTVLDLIDRLLAKLRGAKPATGKSPMPNLVPLSLSLWAGIYQVLFAFRAGSGVVLMDRFTPADFAALVKRHQLRSTVLPPAALTMVLHDDSVTDLSPLKIVRSITAPLSPVQAARFRDRFGIIVLNSYGQTELGGEVVGWSAADAREWGESKLGSVGRPLPGIDVKIAADEVMVRTPTTAARKIDPAFLDRLTDDGWFHTGDLGWFDDDGFLWLDGRVSDMINRGGLKVFPGTVEDVLLSADGVREAAVVGIRDERLGEVPWAFVASSGVQLSEDGLIAWCRERLTPYRVPVRVVFVERLPRNDVGKVVKRDLAALADD
;
A
#
# COMPACT_ATOMS: atom_id res chain seq x y z
N MET A 1 2.70 6.02 23.81
CA MET A 1 3.88 5.30 23.22
C MET A 1 4.09 5.87 21.84
N ASN A 2 5.32 6.19 21.44
CA ASN A 2 5.67 6.81 20.16
C ASN A 2 6.34 5.75 19.27
N LEU A 3 6.11 5.79 17.96
CA LEU A 3 6.73 4.88 16.98
C LEU A 3 8.26 4.96 16.98
N ALA A 4 8.86 6.10 17.38
CA ALA A 4 10.31 6.26 17.48
C ALA A 4 10.99 5.21 18.38
N GLY A 5 10.31 4.75 19.43
CA GLY A 5 10.83 3.72 20.35
C GLY A 5 10.86 2.29 19.77
N LEU A 6 10.37 2.08 18.55
CA LEU A 6 10.39 0.73 17.92
C LEU A 6 11.80 0.27 17.57
N LEU A 7 12.78 1.17 17.44
CA LEU A 7 14.18 0.80 17.22
C LEU A 7 14.81 0.10 18.42
N ASP A 8 14.33 0.37 19.63
CA ASP A 8 15.02 -0.04 20.88
C ASP A 8 14.91 -1.54 21.17
N GLY A 9 13.91 -2.22 20.60
CA GLY A 9 13.64 -3.64 20.82
C GLY A 9 14.06 -4.58 19.69
N LEU A 10 14.87 -4.11 18.73
CA LEU A 10 15.19 -4.88 17.52
C LEU A 10 16.31 -5.91 17.71
N PRO A 11 16.39 -6.95 16.85
CA PRO A 11 17.53 -7.87 16.80
C PRO A 11 18.80 -7.11 16.33
N ASN A 12 19.97 -7.76 16.46
CA ASN A 12 21.25 -7.14 16.08
C ASN A 12 21.30 -6.67 14.63
N VAL A 13 20.71 -7.44 13.70
CA VAL A 13 20.54 -7.02 12.30
C VAL A 13 19.11 -6.50 12.14
N ALA A 14 18.98 -5.21 11.81
CA ALA A 14 17.69 -4.54 11.66
C ALA A 14 17.21 -4.50 10.21
N VAL A 15 18.13 -4.30 9.26
CA VAL A 15 17.81 -4.15 7.83
C VAL A 15 18.74 -5.03 7.00
N HIS A 16 18.15 -5.94 6.22
CA HIS A 16 18.84 -6.73 5.22
C HIS A 16 18.58 -6.13 3.84
N MET A 17 19.61 -6.07 3.01
CA MET A 17 19.54 -5.63 1.61
C MET A 17 20.38 -6.57 0.73
N LEU A 18 20.21 -6.50 -0.58
CA LEU A 18 21.04 -7.26 -1.51
C LEU A 18 22.54 -6.91 -1.38
N GLY A 19 22.83 -5.64 -1.14
CA GLY A 19 24.20 -5.11 -1.02
C GLY A 19 24.84 -5.27 0.36
N GLY A 20 24.14 -5.77 1.37
CA GLY A 20 24.65 -5.96 2.72
C GLY A 20 23.60 -5.73 3.82
N ASP A 21 23.98 -6.03 5.03
CA ASP A 21 23.12 -5.90 6.21
C ASP A 21 23.50 -4.64 7.00
N VAL A 22 22.49 -4.00 7.60
CA VAL A 22 22.67 -2.86 8.50
C VAL A 22 22.23 -3.28 9.90
N SER A 23 23.12 -3.12 10.85
CA SER A 23 22.83 -3.42 12.27
C SER A 23 21.86 -2.42 12.87
N ARG A 24 21.20 -2.85 13.94
CA ARG A 24 20.36 -1.97 14.76
C ARG A 24 21.13 -0.73 15.24
N ASP A 25 22.38 -0.92 15.68
CA ASP A 25 23.17 0.15 16.28
C ASP A 25 23.60 1.18 15.23
N GLU A 26 23.97 0.75 14.02
CA GLU A 26 24.23 1.65 12.90
C GLU A 26 22.97 2.43 12.49
N LEU A 27 21.82 1.76 12.40
CA LEU A 27 20.56 2.41 12.08
C LEU A 27 20.14 3.41 13.15
N ALA A 28 20.26 3.05 14.44
CA ALA A 28 19.93 3.90 15.56
C ALA A 28 20.86 5.11 15.65
N SER A 29 22.17 4.92 15.43
CA SER A 29 23.16 6.00 15.40
C SER A 29 22.90 6.99 14.27
N SER A 30 22.56 6.49 13.07
CA SER A 30 22.20 7.33 11.94
C SER A 30 20.91 8.12 12.19
N ALA A 31 19.90 7.49 12.79
CA ALA A 31 18.66 8.17 13.16
C ALA A 31 18.90 9.25 14.22
N GLU A 32 19.79 9.01 15.19
CA GLU A 32 20.14 9.98 16.20
C GLU A 32 20.94 11.16 15.62
N GLU A 33 21.91 10.89 14.75
CA GLU A 33 22.67 11.92 14.02
C GLU A 33 21.74 12.86 13.24
N LEU A 34 20.78 12.32 12.49
CA LEU A 34 19.79 13.14 11.78
C LEU A 34 18.90 13.90 12.76
N GLY A 35 18.43 13.26 13.83
CA GLY A 35 17.58 13.89 14.84
C GLY A 35 18.26 15.10 15.50
N MET A 36 19.55 14.98 15.87
CA MET A 36 20.36 16.08 16.38
C MET A 36 20.53 17.18 15.34
N LEU A 37 20.90 16.82 14.11
CA LEU A 37 21.09 17.78 13.01
C LEU A 37 19.81 18.59 12.73
N LEU A 38 18.64 17.96 12.71
CA LEU A 38 17.36 18.64 12.54
C LEU A 38 17.05 19.58 13.71
N SER A 39 17.31 19.14 14.95
CA SER A 39 17.07 19.93 16.18
C SER A 39 18.00 21.14 16.26
N GLU A 40 19.30 20.98 15.99
CA GLU A 40 20.29 22.06 15.92
C GLU A 40 19.96 23.11 14.88
N ASN A 41 19.36 22.66 13.77
CA ASN A 41 18.81 23.53 12.71
C ASN A 41 17.41 24.06 13.05
N GLY A 42 16.94 23.89 14.30
CA GLY A 42 15.78 24.53 14.91
C GLY A 42 14.45 23.92 14.49
N LEU A 43 14.40 22.62 14.15
CA LEU A 43 13.15 21.89 14.06
C LEU A 43 12.40 21.97 15.39
N LYS A 44 11.10 22.24 15.31
CA LYS A 44 10.19 22.21 16.47
C LYS A 44 9.23 21.04 16.32
N THR A 45 8.78 20.51 17.46
CA THR A 45 7.80 19.42 17.50
C THR A 45 6.56 19.76 16.66
N GLY A 46 6.09 18.77 15.90
CA GLY A 46 4.93 18.89 15.01
C GLY A 46 5.20 19.57 13.67
N GLN A 47 6.44 19.98 13.38
CA GLN A 47 6.79 20.52 12.07
C GLN A 47 7.10 19.41 11.06
N VAL A 48 6.81 19.70 9.79
CA VAL A 48 6.90 18.74 8.69
C VAL A 48 8.32 18.69 8.11
N ILE A 49 8.85 17.49 7.98
CA ILE A 49 10.06 17.16 7.22
C ILE A 49 9.65 16.38 5.97
N ALA A 50 9.93 16.92 4.81
CA ALA A 50 9.77 16.19 3.54
C ALA A 50 11.00 15.32 3.28
N ALA A 51 10.80 14.05 2.90
CA ALA A 51 11.88 13.11 2.69
C ALA A 51 11.80 12.47 1.29
N MET A 52 12.80 12.68 0.46
CA MET A 52 12.92 12.06 -0.87
C MET A 52 14.15 11.15 -0.87
N LEU A 53 13.95 9.89 -0.59
CA LEU A 53 15.03 8.93 -0.33
C LEU A 53 14.78 7.60 -1.08
N PRO A 54 15.85 6.81 -1.37
CA PRO A 54 15.72 5.49 -1.98
C PRO A 54 15.07 4.46 -1.04
N ASN A 55 14.80 3.28 -1.55
CA ASN A 55 14.15 2.22 -0.80
C ASN A 55 15.17 1.38 -0.01
N ASP A 56 15.88 1.99 0.93
CA ASP A 56 16.99 1.40 1.69
C ASP A 56 16.99 1.77 3.18
N ALA A 57 18.04 1.41 3.89
CA ALA A 57 18.23 1.69 5.31
C ALA A 57 18.32 3.20 5.63
N THR A 58 18.77 4.04 4.68
CA THR A 58 18.84 5.50 4.85
C THR A 58 17.44 6.09 5.04
N THR A 59 16.46 5.58 4.29
CA THR A 59 15.06 5.98 4.46
C THR A 59 14.51 5.58 5.83
N VAL A 60 14.85 4.38 6.31
CA VAL A 60 14.43 3.94 7.65
C VAL A 60 15.09 4.82 8.73
N ALA A 61 16.37 5.12 8.61
CA ALA A 61 17.07 6.04 9.53
C ALA A 61 16.45 7.43 9.53
N ALA A 62 16.09 7.97 8.35
CA ALA A 62 15.45 9.28 8.22
C ALA A 62 14.07 9.33 8.88
N LEU A 63 13.27 8.28 8.72
CA LEU A 63 11.96 8.14 9.35
C LEU A 63 12.08 8.24 10.88
N PHE A 64 12.94 7.43 11.47
CA PHE A 64 13.12 7.40 12.92
C PHE A 64 13.85 8.64 13.45
N GLY A 65 14.81 9.19 12.72
CA GLY A 65 15.51 10.42 13.06
C GLY A 65 14.57 11.63 13.11
N THR A 66 13.66 11.72 12.14
CA THR A 66 12.61 12.76 12.13
C THR A 66 11.71 12.64 13.37
N TRP A 67 11.28 11.45 13.74
CA TRP A 67 10.43 11.24 14.92
C TRP A 67 11.16 11.48 16.25
N ARG A 68 12.44 11.14 16.34
CA ARG A 68 13.28 11.42 17.52
C ARG A 68 13.45 12.93 17.75
N ALA A 69 13.48 13.71 16.68
CA ALA A 69 13.48 15.18 16.74
C ALA A 69 12.08 15.79 16.96
N GLY A 70 11.02 14.96 17.08
CA GLY A 70 9.64 15.44 17.23
C GLY A 70 9.00 15.93 15.92
N GLY A 71 9.62 15.67 14.78
CA GLY A 71 9.11 16.07 13.46
C GLY A 71 8.04 15.12 12.91
N VAL A 72 7.25 15.63 11.97
CA VAL A 72 6.27 14.87 11.17
C VAL A 72 6.92 14.48 9.87
N TYR A 73 7.09 13.19 9.63
CA TYR A 73 7.72 12.67 8.42
C TYR A 73 6.75 12.69 7.23
N THR A 74 7.22 13.10 6.05
CA THR A 74 6.44 13.01 4.83
C THR A 74 7.27 12.45 3.69
N PRO A 75 7.02 11.22 3.24
CA PRO A 75 7.74 10.63 2.13
C PRO A 75 7.30 11.25 0.80
N LEU A 76 8.28 11.58 -0.04
CA LEU A 76 8.11 11.98 -1.43
C LEU A 76 8.66 10.88 -2.34
N ASN A 77 7.97 10.62 -3.45
CA ASN A 77 8.44 9.63 -4.41
C ASN A 77 9.67 10.14 -5.20
N PRO A 78 10.82 9.45 -5.15
CA PRO A 78 12.01 9.85 -5.91
C PRO A 78 11.80 9.89 -7.44
N ARG A 79 10.77 9.20 -7.93
CA ARG A 79 10.42 9.13 -9.37
C ARG A 79 9.35 10.14 -9.78
N ALA A 80 8.76 10.88 -8.83
CA ALA A 80 7.74 11.87 -9.15
C ALA A 80 8.26 12.94 -10.09
N ALA A 81 7.41 13.44 -10.99
CA ALA A 81 7.73 14.57 -11.84
C ALA A 81 8.01 15.83 -11.00
N GLN A 82 8.87 16.74 -11.49
CA GLN A 82 9.22 17.94 -10.73
C GLN A 82 7.99 18.80 -10.39
N ALA A 83 7.03 18.91 -11.30
CA ALA A 83 5.78 19.64 -11.05
C ALA A 83 4.96 19.04 -9.89
N GLU A 84 4.95 17.73 -9.76
CA GLU A 84 4.30 17.04 -8.63
C GLU A 84 5.01 17.33 -7.31
N VAL A 85 6.35 17.30 -7.30
CA VAL A 85 7.15 17.65 -6.12
C VAL A 85 6.86 19.09 -5.67
N VAL A 86 6.80 20.04 -6.60
CA VAL A 86 6.42 21.44 -6.32
C VAL A 86 5.05 21.49 -5.63
N THR A 87 4.04 20.86 -6.23
CA THR A 87 2.68 20.84 -5.68
C THR A 87 2.62 20.24 -4.28
N GLN A 88 3.36 19.14 -4.07
CA GLN A 88 3.42 18.48 -2.76
C GLN A 88 4.11 19.37 -1.71
N LEU A 89 5.23 20.00 -2.03
CA LEU A 89 5.94 20.91 -1.11
C LEU A 89 5.12 22.15 -0.76
N GLU A 90 4.40 22.72 -1.72
CA GLU A 90 3.47 23.84 -1.48
C GLU A 90 2.33 23.45 -0.52
N ALA A 91 1.77 22.23 -0.70
CA ALA A 91 0.73 21.72 0.18
C ALA A 91 1.24 21.41 1.58
N LEU A 92 2.46 20.88 1.71
CA LEU A 92 3.08 20.46 2.98
C LEU A 92 3.61 21.63 3.80
N ARG A 93 4.22 22.63 3.14
CA ARG A 93 5.02 23.69 3.78
C ARG A 93 6.02 23.14 4.78
N PRO A 94 6.95 22.24 4.36
CA PRO A 94 7.90 21.63 5.25
C PRO A 94 8.93 22.68 5.74
N VAL A 95 9.58 22.40 6.86
CA VAL A 95 10.65 23.26 7.38
C VAL A 95 12.03 22.86 6.86
N ALA A 96 12.15 21.63 6.37
CA ALA A 96 13.37 21.12 5.75
C ALA A 96 13.04 19.93 4.84
N VAL A 97 14.00 19.61 3.99
CA VAL A 97 14.01 18.41 3.15
C VAL A 97 15.17 17.51 3.55
N VAL A 98 14.88 16.20 3.60
CA VAL A 98 15.89 15.15 3.77
C VAL A 98 15.95 14.34 2.48
N THR A 99 17.14 14.15 1.92
CA THR A 99 17.31 13.52 0.61
C THR A 99 18.67 12.82 0.50
N THR A 100 19.08 12.41 -0.70
CA THR A 100 20.45 11.96 -1.00
C THR A 100 21.22 13.05 -1.73
N PRO A 101 22.57 12.99 -1.77
CA PRO A 101 23.38 13.92 -2.58
C PRO A 101 22.95 13.94 -4.04
N LEU A 102 22.60 12.76 -4.59
CA LEU A 102 22.16 12.62 -5.98
C LEU A 102 20.86 13.38 -6.27
N LEU A 103 19.93 13.42 -5.33
CA LEU A 103 18.58 14.02 -5.51
C LEU A 103 18.51 15.46 -4.98
N ALA A 104 19.52 15.96 -4.27
CA ALA A 104 19.53 17.28 -3.66
C ALA A 104 19.29 18.43 -4.65
N HIS A 105 19.76 18.27 -5.91
CA HIS A 105 19.57 19.26 -6.97
C HIS A 105 18.08 19.53 -7.29
N ARG A 106 17.18 18.58 -7.00
CA ARG A 106 15.74 18.73 -7.23
C ARG A 106 15.09 19.77 -6.32
N PHE A 107 15.78 20.17 -5.27
CA PHE A 107 15.32 21.14 -4.27
C PHE A 107 16.05 22.48 -4.36
N SER A 108 16.96 22.68 -5.32
CA SER A 108 17.79 23.88 -5.46
C SER A 108 17.01 25.17 -5.70
N THR A 109 15.78 25.10 -6.18
CA THR A 109 14.92 26.27 -6.44
C THR A 109 14.05 26.66 -5.22
N PHE A 110 14.08 25.83 -4.16
CA PHE A 110 13.29 26.08 -2.96
C PHE A 110 14.15 26.72 -1.88
N ASP A 111 13.58 27.72 -1.20
CA ASP A 111 14.22 28.37 -0.05
C ASP A 111 14.00 27.54 1.22
N LEU A 112 14.60 26.35 1.25
CA LEU A 112 14.46 25.35 2.30
C LEU A 112 15.83 24.74 2.68
N PRO A 113 16.11 24.50 3.97
CA PRO A 113 17.22 23.66 4.38
C PRO A 113 17.11 22.27 3.78
N VAL A 114 18.18 21.78 3.18
CA VAL A 114 18.28 20.44 2.59
C VAL A 114 19.39 19.67 3.28
N PHE A 115 19.07 18.49 3.81
CA PHE A 115 20.02 17.57 4.43
C PHE A 115 20.15 16.34 3.56
N ALA A 116 21.37 15.96 3.24
CA ALA A 116 21.64 14.80 2.41
C ALA A 116 22.25 13.66 3.23
N GLY A 117 21.66 12.46 3.06
CA GLY A 117 22.16 11.22 3.65
C GLY A 117 22.87 10.36 2.60
N ASP A 118 24.07 9.89 2.95
CA ASP A 118 24.83 8.93 2.19
C ASP A 118 25.48 7.92 3.15
N ALA A 119 25.36 6.61 2.84
CA ALA A 119 25.86 5.54 3.68
C ALA A 119 25.54 5.71 5.18
N LEU A 120 24.29 6.09 5.50
CA LEU A 120 23.78 6.35 6.85
C LEU A 120 24.44 7.54 7.59
N ARG A 121 25.12 8.44 6.90
CA ARG A 121 25.70 9.69 7.44
C ARG A 121 24.96 10.89 6.86
N TRP A 122 24.81 11.94 7.66
CA TRP A 122 24.00 13.09 7.31
C TRP A 122 24.81 14.38 7.30
N ALA A 123 24.57 15.22 6.31
CA ALA A 123 25.19 16.53 6.22
C ALA A 123 24.24 17.56 5.58
N PRO A 124 24.38 18.86 5.89
CA PRO A 124 23.71 19.91 5.15
C PRO A 124 24.15 19.87 3.66
N ALA A 125 23.18 19.89 2.74
CA ALA A 125 23.43 19.94 1.31
C ALA A 125 23.34 21.37 0.74
N ASN A 126 22.84 22.34 1.52
CA ASN A 126 22.86 23.77 1.22
C ASN A 126 23.06 24.58 2.51
N SER A 127 23.25 25.89 2.35
CA SER A 127 23.42 26.83 3.46
C SER A 127 22.14 27.60 3.84
N THR A 128 21.00 27.18 3.32
CA THR A 128 19.72 27.85 3.57
C THR A 128 19.28 27.64 5.00
N THR A 129 18.93 28.73 5.67
CA THR A 129 18.37 28.72 7.04
C THR A 129 16.95 29.29 7.08
N GLN A 130 16.44 29.78 5.96
CA GLN A 130 15.10 30.34 5.86
C GLN A 130 14.06 29.23 5.97
N ARG A 131 12.93 29.58 6.59
CA ARG A 131 11.84 28.65 6.85
C ARG A 131 10.53 29.35 6.56
N PRO A 132 9.95 29.14 5.37
CA PRO A 132 8.64 29.66 5.04
C PRO A 132 7.60 29.18 6.07
N GLY A 133 6.53 29.94 6.27
CA GLY A 133 5.50 29.71 7.29
C GLY A 133 5.08 28.25 7.38
N ALA A 134 5.63 27.55 8.37
CA ALA A 134 5.51 26.12 8.57
C ALA A 134 4.10 25.75 9.05
N ARG A 135 3.65 24.56 8.67
CA ARG A 135 2.50 23.93 9.33
C ARG A 135 2.95 23.19 10.57
N TYR A 136 2.11 23.24 11.59
CA TYR A 136 2.27 22.49 12.83
C TYR A 136 1.14 21.48 12.97
N TYR A 137 1.50 20.28 13.35
CA TYR A 137 0.59 19.22 13.73
C TYR A 137 0.73 18.94 15.22
N ASP A 138 -0.27 18.27 15.82
CA ASP A 138 -0.12 17.82 17.19
C ASP A 138 0.96 16.72 17.30
N ASP A 139 1.50 16.52 18.51
CA ASP A 139 2.63 15.64 18.82
C ASP A 139 2.35 14.14 18.58
N ASP A 140 1.08 13.76 18.37
CA ASP A 140 0.69 12.39 18.00
C ASP A 140 0.74 12.14 16.49
N VAL A 141 0.86 13.19 15.65
CA VAL A 141 0.98 13.01 14.20
C VAL A 141 2.40 12.56 13.84
N ALA A 142 2.52 11.35 13.35
CA ALA A 142 3.78 10.72 12.96
C ALA A 142 4.19 11.04 11.53
N LEU A 143 3.21 10.99 10.61
CA LEU A 143 3.49 10.98 9.18
C LEU A 143 2.33 11.59 8.41
N LEU A 144 2.65 12.24 7.28
CA LEU A 144 1.67 12.67 6.29
C LEU A 144 1.86 11.84 5.02
N GLN A 145 0.80 11.16 4.59
CA GLN A 145 0.81 10.39 3.36
C GLN A 145 -0.13 11.01 2.33
N PHE A 146 0.39 11.31 1.14
CA PHE A 146 -0.48 11.66 0.02
C PHE A 146 -1.24 10.44 -0.48
N THR A 147 -2.55 10.58 -0.62
CA THR A 147 -3.38 9.57 -1.29
C THR A 147 -3.63 10.00 -2.73
N SER A 148 -3.62 9.01 -3.62
CA SER A 148 -4.02 9.20 -5.02
C SER A 148 -5.53 9.33 -5.11
N GLY A 149 -6.08 10.47 -4.64
CA GLY A 149 -7.51 10.77 -4.77
C GLY A 149 -7.94 10.78 -6.24
N THR A 150 -9.11 10.22 -6.51
CA THR A 150 -9.70 10.22 -7.86
C THR A 150 -10.23 11.59 -8.26
N THR A 151 -10.37 12.53 -7.31
CA THR A 151 -10.95 13.86 -7.52
C THR A 151 -10.14 14.95 -6.83
N GLY A 152 -9.48 15.82 -7.60
CA GLY A 152 -8.80 17.01 -7.10
C GLY A 152 -7.31 16.83 -6.76
N PRO A 153 -6.65 17.91 -6.27
CA PRO A 153 -5.23 17.86 -5.92
C PRO A 153 -4.99 16.88 -4.75
N PRO A 154 -3.83 16.20 -4.71
CA PRO A 154 -3.49 15.26 -3.66
C PRO A 154 -3.56 15.93 -2.27
N LYS A 155 -4.29 15.33 -1.34
CA LYS A 155 -4.37 15.79 0.06
C LYS A 155 -3.50 14.91 0.95
N PRO A 156 -2.67 15.50 1.84
CA PRO A 156 -1.91 14.71 2.79
C PRO A 156 -2.83 14.21 3.92
N VAL A 157 -2.79 12.91 4.18
CA VAL A 157 -3.51 12.23 5.26
C VAL A 157 -2.59 12.12 6.47
N PRO A 158 -2.90 12.71 7.63
CA PRO A 158 -2.12 12.54 8.84
C PRO A 158 -2.33 11.17 9.45
N LEU A 159 -1.23 10.48 9.72
CA LEU A 159 -1.18 9.21 10.41
C LEU A 159 -0.58 9.41 11.80
N ARG A 160 -1.27 8.87 12.82
CA ARG A 160 -0.94 9.11 14.22
C ARG A 160 -0.12 7.97 14.81
N HIS A 161 0.86 8.29 15.63
CA HIS A 161 1.66 7.31 16.37
C HIS A 161 0.78 6.31 17.12
N SER A 162 -0.19 6.81 17.88
CA SER A 162 -1.11 6.00 18.68
C SER A 162 -1.99 5.06 17.84
N THR A 163 -2.55 5.58 16.75
CA THR A 163 -3.42 4.79 15.85
C THR A 163 -2.67 3.66 15.16
N VAL A 164 -1.48 3.97 14.64
CA VAL A 164 -0.66 3.00 13.93
C VAL A 164 -0.21 1.88 14.86
N LEU A 165 0.23 2.21 16.08
CA LEU A 165 0.62 1.22 17.09
C LEU A 165 -0.57 0.33 17.50
N ASP A 166 -1.76 0.90 17.75
CA ASP A 166 -2.96 0.15 18.12
C ASP A 166 -3.34 -0.87 17.02
N LEU A 167 -3.34 -0.44 15.76
CA LEU A 167 -3.67 -1.33 14.64
C LEU A 167 -2.64 -2.44 14.45
N ILE A 168 -1.34 -2.12 14.56
CA ILE A 168 -0.28 -3.15 14.47
C ILE A 168 -0.43 -4.15 15.62
N ASP A 169 -0.71 -3.70 16.85
CA ASP A 169 -0.89 -4.57 18.00
C ASP A 169 -2.11 -5.50 17.82
N ARG A 170 -3.22 -4.99 17.29
CA ARG A 170 -4.42 -5.81 16.96
C ARG A 170 -4.11 -6.85 15.90
N LEU A 171 -3.37 -6.47 14.85
CA LEU A 171 -2.95 -7.40 13.81
C LEU A 171 -2.03 -8.48 14.36
N LEU A 172 -1.03 -8.11 15.17
CA LEU A 172 -0.14 -9.06 15.82
C LEU A 172 -0.89 -10.01 16.76
N ALA A 173 -1.85 -9.51 17.54
CA ALA A 173 -2.71 -10.34 18.38
C ALA A 173 -3.50 -11.37 17.55
N LYS A 174 -4.07 -10.94 16.42
CA LYS A 174 -4.79 -11.83 15.51
C LYS A 174 -3.89 -12.91 14.90
N LEU A 175 -2.68 -12.53 14.46
CA LEU A 175 -1.73 -13.45 13.83
C LEU A 175 -1.11 -14.45 14.82
N ARG A 176 -0.79 -14.01 16.03
CA ARG A 176 -0.17 -14.86 17.07
C ARG A 176 -1.17 -15.82 17.72
N GLY A 177 -2.46 -15.46 17.77
CA GLY A 177 -3.42 -16.14 18.61
C GLY A 177 -3.00 -16.09 20.09
N ALA A 178 -3.38 -17.10 20.88
CA ALA A 178 -3.05 -17.19 22.31
C ALA A 178 -1.60 -17.68 22.61
N LYS A 179 -0.74 -17.84 21.60
CA LYS A 179 0.62 -18.38 21.80
C LYS A 179 1.60 -17.26 22.16
N PRO A 180 2.34 -17.38 23.28
CA PRO A 180 3.43 -16.45 23.59
C PRO A 180 4.53 -16.52 22.51
N ALA A 181 5.26 -15.41 22.29
CA ALA A 181 6.43 -15.40 21.43
C ALA A 181 7.47 -16.41 21.97
N THR A 182 7.78 -17.43 21.19
CA THR A 182 8.87 -18.34 21.51
C THR A 182 10.19 -17.61 21.27
N GLY A 183 11.17 -17.71 22.17
CA GLY A 183 12.42 -16.94 22.22
C GLY A 183 13.41 -17.12 21.04
N LYS A 184 12.94 -17.46 19.86
CA LYS A 184 13.70 -17.38 18.61
C LYS A 184 13.48 -16.01 17.97
N SER A 185 14.54 -15.39 17.46
CA SER A 185 14.43 -14.19 16.64
C SER A 185 13.38 -14.42 15.55
N PRO A 186 12.36 -13.56 15.42
CA PRO A 186 11.35 -13.73 14.40
C PRO A 186 12.00 -13.64 13.01
N MET A 187 11.46 -14.39 12.06
CA MET A 187 11.84 -14.31 10.66
C MET A 187 11.71 -12.85 10.16
N PRO A 188 12.70 -12.30 9.43
CA PRO A 188 12.63 -10.94 8.93
C PRO A 188 11.42 -10.78 7.98
N ASN A 189 10.85 -9.58 7.95
CA ASN A 189 9.75 -9.24 7.06
C ASN A 189 10.30 -8.69 5.73
N LEU A 190 10.00 -9.34 4.62
CA LEU A 190 10.35 -8.82 3.30
C LEU A 190 9.38 -7.69 2.92
N VAL A 191 9.93 -6.54 2.56
CA VAL A 191 9.21 -5.34 2.16
C VAL A 191 9.47 -5.06 0.67
N PRO A 192 8.65 -5.58 -0.23
CA PRO A 192 8.79 -5.38 -1.68
C PRO A 192 8.12 -4.07 -2.15
N LEU A 193 7.68 -3.25 -1.22
CA LEU A 193 6.93 -2.01 -1.43
C LEU A 193 7.84 -0.80 -1.23
N SER A 194 7.59 0.27 -1.98
CA SER A 194 8.32 1.52 -1.78
C SER A 194 8.07 2.13 -0.40
N LEU A 195 9.14 2.60 0.25
CA LEU A 195 9.08 3.37 1.50
C LEU A 195 8.61 4.82 1.27
N SER A 196 8.40 5.25 0.02
CA SER A 196 7.65 6.49 -0.26
C SER A 196 6.14 6.33 -0.09
N LEU A 197 5.67 5.10 0.18
CA LEU A 197 4.28 4.74 0.36
C LEU A 197 4.02 4.26 1.78
N TRP A 198 2.84 4.60 2.30
CA TRP A 198 2.41 4.15 3.62
C TRP A 198 2.52 2.63 3.78
N ALA A 199 2.12 1.87 2.77
CA ALA A 199 2.16 0.41 2.84
C ALA A 199 3.58 -0.14 3.06
N GLY A 200 4.61 0.45 2.46
CA GLY A 200 6.01 0.07 2.70
C GLY A 200 6.46 0.42 4.13
N ILE A 201 6.20 1.65 4.56
CA ILE A 201 6.52 2.11 5.92
C ILE A 201 5.80 1.26 6.96
N TYR A 202 4.50 0.97 6.75
CA TYR A 202 3.72 0.13 7.66
C TYR A 202 4.33 -1.27 7.84
N GLN A 203 4.87 -1.87 6.76
CA GLN A 203 5.53 -3.19 6.85
C GLN A 203 6.83 -3.13 7.65
N VAL A 204 7.58 -2.04 7.58
CA VAL A 204 8.76 -1.81 8.44
C VAL A 204 8.34 -1.70 9.90
N LEU A 205 7.36 -0.87 10.20
CA LEU A 205 6.85 -0.67 11.56
C LEU A 205 6.25 -1.94 12.15
N PHE A 206 5.51 -2.70 11.35
CA PHE A 206 4.97 -4.01 11.73
C PHE A 206 6.10 -4.98 12.12
N ALA A 207 7.14 -5.09 11.30
CA ALA A 207 8.28 -5.96 11.59
C ALA A 207 8.98 -5.55 12.90
N PHE A 208 9.28 -4.26 13.05
CA PHE A 208 9.95 -3.74 14.23
C PHE A 208 9.10 -3.93 15.50
N ARG A 209 7.78 -3.70 15.43
CA ARG A 209 6.87 -3.98 16.54
C ARG A 209 6.77 -5.47 16.87
N ALA A 210 6.94 -6.34 15.88
CA ALA A 210 7.01 -7.78 16.08
C ALA A 210 8.35 -8.25 16.68
N GLY A 211 9.34 -7.36 16.80
CA GLY A 211 10.71 -7.68 17.25
C GLY A 211 11.54 -8.33 16.15
N SER A 212 11.25 -8.07 14.88
CA SER A 212 11.89 -8.65 13.70
C SER A 212 12.61 -7.58 12.89
N GLY A 213 13.67 -7.97 12.17
CA GLY A 213 14.26 -7.14 11.13
C GLY A 213 13.43 -7.12 9.85
N VAL A 214 13.87 -6.32 8.89
CA VAL A 214 13.28 -6.22 7.56
C VAL A 214 14.27 -6.61 6.47
N VAL A 215 13.75 -7.13 5.36
CA VAL A 215 14.49 -7.30 4.10
C VAL A 215 13.95 -6.27 3.13
N LEU A 216 14.75 -5.29 2.72
CA LEU A 216 14.35 -4.24 1.79
C LEU A 216 14.80 -4.58 0.37
N MET A 217 13.94 -4.26 -0.59
CA MET A 217 14.24 -4.31 -2.02
C MET A 217 14.26 -2.87 -2.55
N ASP A 218 15.36 -2.43 -3.15
CA ASP A 218 15.42 -1.12 -3.82
C ASP A 218 14.38 -1.07 -4.96
N ARG A 219 14.36 -2.11 -5.77
CA ARG A 219 13.37 -2.31 -6.83
C ARG A 219 12.87 -3.75 -6.83
N PHE A 220 11.58 -3.93 -6.99
CA PHE A 220 11.01 -5.27 -7.12
C PHE A 220 11.36 -5.89 -8.47
N THR A 221 12.00 -7.06 -8.44
CA THR A 221 12.10 -7.99 -9.56
C THR A 221 11.71 -9.39 -9.09
N PRO A 222 11.04 -10.22 -9.91
CA PRO A 222 10.70 -11.59 -9.53
C PRO A 222 11.91 -12.45 -9.14
N ALA A 223 13.01 -12.31 -9.84
CA ALA A 223 14.25 -13.06 -9.59
C ALA A 223 14.88 -12.69 -8.23
N ASP A 224 15.04 -11.40 -7.94
CA ASP A 224 15.56 -10.95 -6.64
C ASP A 224 14.63 -11.35 -5.50
N PHE A 225 13.32 -11.23 -5.71
CA PHE A 225 12.32 -11.69 -4.75
C PHE A 225 12.51 -13.18 -4.40
N ALA A 226 12.61 -14.05 -5.40
CA ALA A 226 12.82 -15.47 -5.20
C ALA A 226 14.15 -15.77 -4.48
N ALA A 227 15.23 -15.06 -4.85
CA ALA A 227 16.53 -15.18 -4.20
C ALA A 227 16.47 -14.78 -2.73
N LEU A 228 15.79 -13.67 -2.38
CA LEU A 228 15.62 -13.21 -1.00
C LEU A 228 14.72 -14.15 -0.18
N VAL A 229 13.65 -14.68 -0.76
CA VAL A 229 12.82 -15.72 -0.11
C VAL A 229 13.68 -16.91 0.30
N LYS A 230 14.51 -17.41 -0.61
CA LYS A 230 15.41 -18.53 -0.34
C LYS A 230 16.53 -18.18 0.65
N ARG A 231 17.19 -17.03 0.49
CA ARG A 231 18.30 -16.56 1.36
C ARG A 231 17.85 -16.43 2.81
N HIS A 232 16.69 -15.80 3.04
CA HIS A 232 16.18 -15.53 4.39
C HIS A 232 15.18 -16.57 4.89
N GLN A 233 15.00 -17.67 4.15
CA GLN A 233 14.10 -18.79 4.52
C GLN A 233 12.69 -18.32 4.88
N LEU A 234 12.14 -17.40 4.07
CA LEU A 234 10.86 -16.76 4.34
C LEU A 234 9.70 -17.73 4.14
N ARG A 235 8.85 -17.85 5.15
CA ARG A 235 7.64 -18.70 5.11
C ARG A 235 6.38 -17.92 4.80
N SER A 236 6.42 -16.62 5.02
CA SER A 236 5.33 -15.70 4.69
C SER A 236 5.90 -14.36 4.25
N THR A 237 5.17 -13.65 3.40
CA THR A 237 5.53 -12.32 2.95
C THR A 237 4.27 -11.54 2.55
N VAL A 238 4.47 -10.29 2.16
CA VAL A 238 3.43 -9.43 1.61
C VAL A 238 3.77 -9.12 0.16
N LEU A 239 2.82 -9.26 -0.76
CA LEU A 239 2.95 -8.84 -2.16
C LEU A 239 1.70 -8.08 -2.63
N PRO A 240 1.85 -6.93 -3.27
CA PRO A 240 0.72 -6.31 -3.97
C PRO A 240 0.33 -7.15 -5.19
N PRO A 241 -0.93 -7.06 -5.67
CA PRO A 241 -1.41 -7.82 -6.84
C PRO A 241 -0.53 -7.66 -8.08
N ALA A 242 0.03 -6.46 -8.32
CA ALA A 242 0.95 -6.24 -9.43
C ALA A 242 2.22 -7.09 -9.33
N ALA A 243 2.81 -7.19 -8.14
CA ALA A 243 4.01 -8.03 -7.92
C ALA A 243 3.66 -9.52 -8.02
N LEU A 244 2.48 -9.94 -7.54
CA LEU A 244 1.99 -11.32 -7.75
C LEU A 244 1.89 -11.65 -9.23
N THR A 245 1.31 -10.74 -10.03
CA THR A 245 1.22 -10.90 -11.49
C THR A 245 2.60 -11.00 -12.14
N MET A 246 3.56 -10.16 -11.73
CA MET A 246 4.94 -10.22 -12.25
C MET A 246 5.58 -11.57 -11.96
N VAL A 247 5.49 -12.07 -10.73
CA VAL A 247 6.03 -13.39 -10.33
C VAL A 247 5.32 -14.52 -11.06
N LEU A 248 3.99 -14.42 -11.18
CA LEU A 248 3.16 -15.44 -11.85
C LEU A 248 3.51 -15.61 -13.34
N HIS A 249 3.96 -14.56 -14.00
CA HIS A 249 4.28 -14.57 -15.44
C HIS A 249 5.78 -14.53 -15.74
N ASP A 250 6.64 -14.71 -14.74
CA ASP A 250 8.09 -14.80 -14.91
C ASP A 250 8.52 -16.28 -14.92
N ASP A 251 8.94 -16.76 -16.08
CA ASP A 251 9.36 -18.16 -16.25
C ASP A 251 10.68 -18.50 -15.57
N SER A 252 11.47 -17.47 -15.20
CA SER A 252 12.72 -17.69 -14.44
C SER A 252 12.44 -18.07 -12.98
N VAL A 253 11.25 -17.77 -12.46
CA VAL A 253 10.85 -18.13 -11.10
C VAL A 253 10.11 -19.47 -11.13
N THR A 254 10.83 -20.52 -10.82
CA THR A 254 10.30 -21.89 -10.81
C THR A 254 9.99 -22.42 -9.41
N ASP A 255 10.63 -21.85 -8.37
CA ASP A 255 10.47 -22.27 -6.98
C ASP A 255 10.53 -21.07 -6.02
N LEU A 256 9.60 -21.05 -5.09
CA LEU A 256 9.54 -20.05 -4.01
C LEU A 256 9.65 -20.69 -2.62
N SER A 257 10.14 -21.93 -2.53
CA SER A 257 10.34 -22.59 -1.24
C SER A 257 11.32 -21.81 -0.35
N PRO A 258 11.05 -21.68 0.97
CA PRO A 258 10.02 -22.35 1.77
C PRO A 258 8.73 -21.51 1.99
N LEU A 259 8.42 -20.56 1.10
CA LEU A 259 7.25 -19.70 1.21
C LEU A 259 5.95 -20.54 1.21
N LYS A 260 5.03 -20.24 2.12
CA LYS A 260 3.75 -20.94 2.27
C LYS A 260 2.54 -20.04 2.12
N ILE A 261 2.69 -18.77 2.54
CA ILE A 261 1.60 -17.81 2.56
C ILE A 261 2.11 -16.48 2.02
N VAL A 262 1.33 -15.89 1.13
CA VAL A 262 1.47 -14.49 0.71
C VAL A 262 0.24 -13.73 1.15
N ARG A 263 0.43 -12.58 1.81
CA ARG A 263 -0.65 -11.63 2.07
C ARG A 263 -0.66 -10.59 0.97
N SER A 264 -1.79 -10.41 0.30
CA SER A 264 -1.97 -9.37 -0.70
C SER A 264 -2.63 -8.15 -0.10
N ILE A 265 -2.05 -6.98 -0.39
CA ILE A 265 -2.48 -5.68 0.16
C ILE A 265 -2.43 -4.60 -0.93
N THR A 266 -2.91 -3.40 -0.61
CA THR A 266 -2.85 -2.16 -1.40
C THR A 266 -3.83 -2.05 -2.56
N ALA A 267 -4.27 -3.14 -3.14
CA ALA A 267 -5.24 -3.16 -4.23
C ALA A 267 -6.09 -4.44 -4.17
N PRO A 268 -7.28 -4.46 -4.78
CA PRO A 268 -8.06 -5.67 -4.94
C PRO A 268 -7.26 -6.76 -5.65
N LEU A 269 -7.33 -7.98 -5.14
CA LEU A 269 -6.75 -9.16 -5.77
C LEU A 269 -7.86 -10.03 -6.35
N SER A 270 -7.75 -10.35 -7.62
CA SER A 270 -8.63 -11.31 -8.28
C SER A 270 -8.48 -12.72 -7.65
N PRO A 271 -9.58 -13.39 -7.29
CA PRO A 271 -9.54 -14.79 -6.85
C PRO A 271 -8.95 -15.72 -7.91
N VAL A 272 -9.09 -15.39 -9.20
CA VAL A 272 -8.48 -16.13 -10.30
C VAL A 272 -6.96 -16.04 -10.25
N GLN A 273 -6.40 -14.85 -10.01
CA GLN A 273 -4.95 -14.68 -9.86
C GLN A 273 -4.42 -15.39 -8.60
N ALA A 274 -5.16 -15.31 -7.49
CA ALA A 274 -4.81 -16.03 -6.26
C ALA A 274 -4.78 -17.56 -6.48
N ALA A 275 -5.77 -18.10 -7.20
CA ALA A 275 -5.83 -19.52 -7.55
C ALA A 275 -4.66 -19.93 -8.47
N ARG A 276 -4.39 -19.16 -9.54
CA ARG A 276 -3.24 -19.42 -10.45
C ARG A 276 -1.90 -19.41 -9.69
N PHE A 277 -1.73 -18.49 -8.75
CA PHE A 277 -0.50 -18.41 -7.95
C PHE A 277 -0.36 -19.64 -7.04
N ARG A 278 -1.44 -20.05 -6.38
CA ARG A 278 -1.50 -21.29 -5.58
C ARG A 278 -1.18 -22.52 -6.44
N ASP A 279 -1.81 -22.64 -7.60
CA ASP A 279 -1.67 -23.81 -8.47
C ASP A 279 -0.25 -23.92 -9.05
N ARG A 280 0.41 -22.78 -9.33
CA ARG A 280 1.78 -22.75 -9.82
C ARG A 280 2.82 -23.03 -8.74
N PHE A 281 2.67 -22.47 -7.53
CA PHE A 281 3.70 -22.48 -6.50
C PHE A 281 3.34 -23.24 -5.22
N GLY A 282 2.11 -23.72 -5.06
CA GLY A 282 1.62 -24.34 -3.83
C GLY A 282 1.51 -23.37 -2.66
N ILE A 283 1.32 -22.07 -2.92
CA ILE A 283 1.33 -20.99 -1.94
C ILE A 283 -0.08 -20.39 -1.82
N ILE A 284 -0.59 -20.31 -0.60
CA ILE A 284 -1.88 -19.66 -0.33
C ILE A 284 -1.72 -18.16 -0.38
N VAL A 285 -2.58 -17.47 -1.14
CA VAL A 285 -2.64 -16.02 -1.19
C VAL A 285 -3.87 -15.53 -0.43
N LEU A 286 -3.64 -14.72 0.60
CA LEU A 286 -4.67 -14.15 1.48
C LEU A 286 -4.76 -12.65 1.22
N ASN A 287 -5.93 -12.19 0.82
CA ASN A 287 -6.18 -10.76 0.64
C ASN A 287 -6.49 -10.09 1.98
N SER A 288 -6.10 -8.83 2.17
CA SER A 288 -6.39 -8.04 3.38
C SER A 288 -6.93 -6.68 2.98
N TYR A 289 -7.72 -6.07 3.86
CA TYR A 289 -8.37 -4.80 3.60
C TYR A 289 -8.03 -3.73 4.63
N GLY A 290 -7.81 -2.53 4.14
CA GLY A 290 -7.58 -1.33 4.91
C GLY A 290 -7.41 -0.11 4.02
N GLN A 291 -7.49 1.07 4.62
CA GLN A 291 -7.31 2.36 3.95
C GLN A 291 -6.30 3.22 4.72
N THR A 292 -5.62 4.12 4.02
CA THR A 292 -4.67 5.06 4.64
C THR A 292 -5.36 5.92 5.69
N GLU A 293 -6.58 6.36 5.41
CA GLU A 293 -7.41 7.18 6.29
C GLU A 293 -7.73 6.49 7.63
N LEU A 294 -7.76 5.16 7.65
CA LEU A 294 -7.96 4.35 8.85
C LEU A 294 -6.65 4.01 9.59
N GLY A 295 -5.49 4.32 8.96
CA GLY A 295 -4.16 4.07 9.53
C GLY A 295 -3.58 2.70 9.19
N GLY A 296 -4.27 1.85 8.44
CA GLY A 296 -3.74 0.55 8.05
C GLY A 296 -4.79 -0.52 7.80
N GLU A 297 -4.43 -1.78 8.08
CA GLU A 297 -5.28 -2.95 7.91
C GLU A 297 -6.34 -3.01 9.02
N VAL A 298 -7.58 -3.21 8.62
CA VAL A 298 -8.75 -3.32 9.53
C VAL A 298 -9.47 -4.67 9.41
N VAL A 299 -9.31 -5.36 8.28
CA VAL A 299 -9.83 -6.71 8.03
C VAL A 299 -8.72 -7.58 7.48
N GLY A 300 -8.60 -8.80 7.98
CA GLY A 300 -7.54 -9.71 7.57
C GLY A 300 -7.75 -11.13 8.10
N TRP A 301 -6.74 -11.95 8.00
CA TRP A 301 -6.78 -13.38 8.30
C TRP A 301 -6.02 -13.72 9.58
N SER A 302 -6.59 -14.58 10.42
CA SER A 302 -5.83 -15.27 11.46
C SER A 302 -5.11 -16.49 10.88
N ALA A 303 -4.13 -17.02 11.62
CA ALA A 303 -3.49 -18.28 11.24
C ALA A 303 -4.44 -19.48 11.27
N ALA A 304 -5.52 -19.44 12.07
CA ALA A 304 -6.57 -20.45 12.10
C ALA A 304 -7.44 -20.34 10.84
N ASP A 305 -7.94 -19.11 10.55
CA ASP A 305 -8.74 -18.86 9.34
C ASP A 305 -7.96 -19.26 8.07
N ALA A 306 -6.66 -18.95 8.00
CA ALA A 306 -5.83 -19.30 6.86
C ALA A 306 -5.71 -20.81 6.62
N ARG A 307 -5.63 -21.60 7.70
CA ARG A 307 -5.57 -23.08 7.60
C ARG A 307 -6.89 -23.71 7.24
N GLU A 308 -7.99 -23.18 7.76
CA GLU A 308 -9.33 -23.77 7.59
C GLU A 308 -9.97 -23.30 6.27
N TRP A 309 -9.82 -22.02 5.93
CA TRP A 309 -10.59 -21.35 4.87
C TRP A 309 -9.73 -20.81 3.73
N GLY A 310 -8.39 -20.84 3.84
CA GLY A 310 -7.50 -20.16 2.90
C GLY A 310 -7.62 -20.61 1.45
N GLU A 311 -8.08 -21.85 1.22
CA GLU A 311 -8.34 -22.37 -0.13
C GLU A 311 -9.77 -22.13 -0.61
N SER A 312 -10.75 -22.24 0.28
CA SER A 312 -12.17 -22.15 -0.08
C SER A 312 -12.70 -20.73 -0.16
N LYS A 313 -12.04 -19.76 0.51
CA LYS A 313 -12.45 -18.35 0.57
C LYS A 313 -11.48 -17.43 -0.21
N LEU A 314 -10.90 -17.92 -1.30
CA LEU A 314 -10.06 -17.13 -2.18
C LEU A 314 -10.84 -15.90 -2.68
N GLY A 315 -10.23 -14.69 -2.55
CA GLY A 315 -10.89 -13.42 -2.90
C GLY A 315 -11.49 -12.69 -1.71
N SER A 316 -11.85 -13.38 -0.61
CA SER A 316 -12.23 -12.68 0.62
C SER A 316 -11.06 -11.92 1.21
N VAL A 317 -11.35 -10.78 1.86
CA VAL A 317 -10.36 -10.02 2.62
C VAL A 317 -10.21 -10.47 4.08
N GLY A 318 -10.89 -11.55 4.47
CA GLY A 318 -10.85 -12.11 5.82
C GLY A 318 -11.96 -11.56 6.71
N ARG A 319 -11.70 -11.53 8.03
CA ARG A 319 -12.62 -11.06 9.07
C ARG A 319 -12.08 -9.81 9.77
N PRO A 320 -12.92 -8.96 10.37
CA PRO A 320 -12.48 -7.78 11.11
C PRO A 320 -11.39 -8.11 12.15
N LEU A 321 -10.45 -7.18 12.35
CA LEU A 321 -9.46 -7.29 13.41
C LEU A 321 -10.14 -7.15 14.80
N PRO A 322 -9.57 -7.69 15.86
CA PRO A 322 -10.13 -7.58 17.20
C PRO A 322 -10.42 -6.13 17.60
N GLY A 323 -11.67 -5.85 18.01
CA GLY A 323 -12.10 -4.50 18.42
C GLY A 323 -12.25 -3.50 17.28
N ILE A 324 -12.31 -3.97 16.05
CA ILE A 324 -12.72 -3.19 14.87
C ILE A 324 -14.13 -3.66 14.48
N ASP A 325 -15.05 -2.71 14.40
CA ASP A 325 -16.40 -3.00 13.95
C ASP A 325 -16.50 -2.72 12.44
N VAL A 326 -17.14 -3.64 11.73
CA VAL A 326 -17.43 -3.50 10.30
C VAL A 326 -18.89 -3.85 10.06
N LYS A 327 -19.61 -3.03 9.31
CA LYS A 327 -20.97 -3.30 8.87
C LYS A 327 -21.15 -2.96 7.40
N ILE A 328 -22.21 -3.50 6.82
CA ILE A 328 -22.67 -3.12 5.47
C ILE A 328 -23.91 -2.25 5.61
N ALA A 329 -23.91 -1.10 4.98
CA ALA A 329 -25.05 -0.19 4.92
C ALA A 329 -25.25 0.31 3.49
N ALA A 330 -26.39 0.01 2.89
CA ALA A 330 -26.69 0.30 1.47
C ALA A 330 -25.57 -0.21 0.50
N ASP A 331 -25.13 -1.44 0.71
CA ASP A 331 -24.04 -2.13 0.01
C ASP A 331 -22.63 -1.56 0.34
N GLU A 332 -22.52 -0.44 1.06
CA GLU A 332 -21.24 0.15 1.43
C GLU A 332 -20.65 -0.48 2.70
N VAL A 333 -19.36 -0.75 2.67
CA VAL A 333 -18.58 -1.17 3.83
C VAL A 333 -18.33 0.04 4.73
N MET A 334 -18.82 -0.01 5.95
CA MET A 334 -18.55 1.01 6.97
C MET A 334 -17.68 0.43 8.07
N VAL A 335 -16.70 1.21 8.52
CA VAL A 335 -15.72 0.79 9.53
C VAL A 335 -15.76 1.73 10.73
N ARG A 336 -15.76 1.15 11.94
CA ARG A 336 -15.58 1.90 13.18
C ARG A 336 -14.38 1.35 13.95
N THR A 337 -13.38 2.21 14.15
CA THR A 337 -12.18 1.94 14.92
C THR A 337 -12.20 2.81 16.19
N PRO A 338 -11.34 2.55 17.20
CA PRO A 338 -11.19 3.46 18.33
C PRO A 338 -10.85 4.89 17.91
N THR A 339 -10.07 5.07 16.83
CA THR A 339 -9.70 6.39 16.29
C THR A 339 -10.92 7.10 15.67
N THR A 340 -11.71 6.39 14.85
CA THR A 340 -12.93 6.98 14.26
C THR A 340 -13.97 7.26 15.31
N ALA A 341 -14.20 6.37 16.27
CA ALA A 341 -15.10 6.56 17.39
C ALA A 341 -14.69 7.76 18.26
N ALA A 342 -13.39 7.97 18.47
CA ALA A 342 -12.87 9.15 19.16
C ALA A 342 -12.80 10.42 18.28
N ARG A 343 -13.26 10.35 17.01
CA ARG A 343 -13.20 11.45 16.03
C ARG A 343 -11.78 12.04 15.83
N LYS A 344 -10.79 11.20 15.98
CA LYS A 344 -9.36 11.56 15.75
C LYS A 344 -8.92 11.38 14.29
N ILE A 345 -9.87 11.33 13.39
CA ILE A 345 -9.62 11.33 11.95
C ILE A 345 -9.30 12.74 11.47
N ASP A 346 -8.59 12.83 10.35
CA ASP A 346 -8.26 14.12 9.74
C ASP A 346 -9.53 14.93 9.39
N PRO A 347 -9.54 16.25 9.68
CA PRO A 347 -10.67 17.13 9.31
C PRO A 347 -11.08 17.08 7.84
N ALA A 348 -10.16 16.77 6.93
CA ALA A 348 -10.46 16.63 5.50
C ALA A 348 -11.37 15.45 5.16
N PHE A 349 -11.60 14.53 6.10
CA PHE A 349 -12.45 13.35 5.94
C PHE A 349 -13.60 13.28 6.93
N LEU A 350 -13.86 14.37 7.67
CA LEU A 350 -14.96 14.40 8.65
C LEU A 350 -16.34 14.25 8.01
N ASP A 351 -16.51 14.64 6.76
CA ASP A 351 -17.71 14.42 5.95
C ASP A 351 -18.01 12.93 5.69
N ARG A 352 -16.99 12.08 5.80
CA ARG A 352 -17.09 10.62 5.71
C ARG A 352 -17.33 9.94 7.05
N LEU A 353 -17.44 10.70 8.14
CA LEU A 353 -17.59 10.18 9.49
C LEU A 353 -18.99 10.49 10.03
N THR A 354 -19.76 9.46 10.41
CA THR A 354 -21.05 9.63 11.05
C THR A 354 -20.90 10.10 12.50
N ASP A 355 -22.00 10.58 13.10
CA ASP A 355 -21.98 11.08 14.49
C ASP A 355 -21.65 10.00 15.53
N ASP A 356 -21.96 8.74 15.24
CA ASP A 356 -21.68 7.57 16.08
C ASP A 356 -20.34 6.88 15.73
N GLY A 357 -19.48 7.54 14.92
CA GLY A 357 -18.10 7.15 14.65
C GLY A 357 -17.91 6.11 13.55
N TRP A 358 -18.90 5.86 12.71
CA TRP A 358 -18.72 5.02 11.53
C TRP A 358 -18.12 5.81 10.37
N PHE A 359 -17.10 5.24 9.76
CA PHE A 359 -16.41 5.83 8.61
C PHE A 359 -16.92 5.20 7.31
N HIS A 360 -17.38 6.05 6.39
CA HIS A 360 -17.75 5.68 5.03
C HIS A 360 -16.51 5.40 4.22
N THR A 361 -16.28 4.15 3.86
CA THR A 361 -15.07 3.75 3.14
C THR A 361 -15.12 4.07 1.65
N GLY A 362 -16.33 4.18 1.08
CA GLY A 362 -16.57 4.26 -0.35
C GLY A 362 -16.34 2.93 -1.08
N ASP A 363 -16.05 1.86 -0.35
CA ASP A 363 -15.92 0.51 -0.90
C ASP A 363 -17.23 -0.26 -0.68
N LEU A 364 -17.63 -1.05 -1.67
CA LEU A 364 -18.82 -1.90 -1.65
C LEU A 364 -18.45 -3.33 -1.30
N GLY A 365 -19.33 -4.02 -0.57
CA GLY A 365 -19.06 -5.40 -0.18
C GLY A 365 -20.16 -6.03 0.66
N TRP A 366 -19.93 -7.27 1.07
CA TRP A 366 -20.89 -8.08 1.84
C TRP A 366 -20.15 -9.09 2.72
N PHE A 367 -20.84 -9.57 3.75
CA PHE A 367 -20.37 -10.68 4.60
C PHE A 367 -21.03 -11.98 4.17
N ASP A 368 -20.23 -13.05 4.11
CA ASP A 368 -20.80 -14.40 3.99
C ASP A 368 -21.27 -14.95 5.35
N ASP A 369 -21.91 -16.13 5.32
CA ASP A 369 -22.47 -16.78 6.51
C ASP A 369 -21.41 -17.13 7.56
N ASP A 370 -20.13 -17.25 7.16
CA ASP A 370 -19.00 -17.51 8.05
C ASP A 370 -18.35 -16.22 8.56
N GLY A 371 -18.89 -15.04 8.20
CA GLY A 371 -18.43 -13.73 8.65
C GLY A 371 -17.16 -13.23 7.95
N PHE A 372 -16.85 -13.74 6.77
CA PHE A 372 -15.79 -13.21 5.92
C PHE A 372 -16.32 -12.06 5.06
N LEU A 373 -15.53 -10.98 4.97
CA LEU A 373 -15.85 -9.82 4.14
C LEU A 373 -15.37 -10.05 2.69
N TRP A 374 -16.26 -9.77 1.76
CA TRP A 374 -16.01 -9.77 0.32
C TRP A 374 -16.21 -8.35 -0.21
N LEU A 375 -15.33 -7.91 -1.12
CA LEU A 375 -15.40 -6.58 -1.72
C LEU A 375 -15.82 -6.69 -3.18
N ASP A 376 -16.81 -5.89 -3.58
CA ASP A 376 -17.31 -5.82 -4.96
C ASP A 376 -16.64 -4.71 -5.78
N GLY A 377 -15.99 -3.73 -5.10
CA GLY A 377 -15.32 -2.59 -5.73
C GLY A 377 -15.60 -1.28 -5.02
N ARG A 378 -15.42 -0.17 -5.75
CA ARG A 378 -15.68 1.17 -5.23
C ARG A 378 -16.97 1.76 -5.78
N VAL A 379 -17.65 2.57 -4.96
CA VAL A 379 -18.81 3.36 -5.39
C VAL A 379 -18.43 4.24 -6.61
N SER A 380 -17.23 4.84 -6.59
CA SER A 380 -16.73 5.70 -7.67
C SER A 380 -16.40 4.97 -8.97
N ASP A 381 -16.15 3.66 -8.91
CA ASP A 381 -15.75 2.85 -10.06
C ASP A 381 -16.92 2.04 -10.65
N MET A 382 -18.08 2.08 -9.98
CA MET A 382 -19.29 1.38 -10.39
C MET A 382 -19.85 2.00 -11.69
N ILE A 383 -20.08 1.17 -12.68
CA ILE A 383 -20.62 1.58 -13.99
C ILE A 383 -22.15 1.54 -13.92
N ASN A 384 -22.81 2.65 -14.21
CA ASN A 384 -24.26 2.76 -14.23
C ASN A 384 -24.81 2.58 -15.63
N ARG A 385 -25.09 1.35 -16.03
CA ARG A 385 -25.62 1.01 -17.35
C ARG A 385 -27.13 1.04 -17.35
N GLY A 386 -27.72 2.17 -17.70
CA GLY A 386 -29.20 2.30 -17.80
C GLY A 386 -29.92 2.02 -16.46
N GLY A 387 -29.34 2.41 -15.34
CA GLY A 387 -29.86 2.13 -14.00
C GLY A 387 -29.40 0.80 -13.38
N LEU A 388 -28.73 -0.06 -14.16
CA LEU A 388 -28.16 -1.32 -13.67
C LEU A 388 -26.72 -1.12 -13.23
N LYS A 389 -26.38 -1.58 -12.03
CA LYS A 389 -25.03 -1.50 -11.46
C LYS A 389 -24.13 -2.59 -12.05
N VAL A 390 -23.03 -2.22 -12.68
CA VAL A 390 -21.97 -3.14 -13.12
C VAL A 390 -20.73 -2.88 -12.29
N PHE A 391 -20.27 -3.90 -11.59
CA PHE A 391 -19.02 -3.85 -10.81
C PHE A 391 -17.85 -4.33 -11.70
N PRO A 392 -16.88 -3.48 -12.00
CA PRO A 392 -15.76 -3.82 -12.87
C PRO A 392 -15.04 -5.10 -12.49
N GLY A 393 -14.78 -5.32 -11.19
CA GLY A 393 -14.06 -6.49 -10.70
C GLY A 393 -14.71 -7.82 -11.11
N THR A 394 -16.04 -7.91 -11.09
CA THR A 394 -16.76 -9.12 -11.53
C THR A 394 -16.49 -9.44 -13.01
N VAL A 395 -16.41 -8.41 -13.86
CA VAL A 395 -16.15 -8.58 -15.29
C VAL A 395 -14.66 -8.86 -15.53
N GLU A 396 -13.79 -8.19 -14.80
CA GLU A 396 -12.34 -8.38 -14.80
C GLU A 396 -11.98 -9.83 -14.43
N ASP A 397 -12.62 -10.41 -13.41
CA ASP A 397 -12.42 -11.82 -12.99
C ASP A 397 -12.82 -12.81 -14.06
N VAL A 398 -13.95 -12.58 -14.75
CA VAL A 398 -14.39 -13.44 -15.86
C VAL A 398 -13.41 -13.34 -17.03
N LEU A 399 -12.94 -12.15 -17.38
CA LEU A 399 -11.92 -11.98 -18.42
C LEU A 399 -10.61 -12.66 -18.04
N LEU A 400 -10.15 -12.48 -16.78
CA LEU A 400 -8.95 -13.15 -16.27
C LEU A 400 -9.05 -14.67 -16.26
N SER A 401 -10.26 -15.24 -16.19
CA SER A 401 -10.45 -16.69 -16.26
C SER A 401 -10.27 -17.27 -17.68
N ALA A 402 -10.25 -16.44 -18.72
CA ALA A 402 -9.98 -16.88 -20.08
C ALA A 402 -8.48 -17.17 -20.28
N ASP A 403 -8.18 -18.24 -21.02
CA ASP A 403 -6.81 -18.60 -21.37
C ASP A 403 -6.18 -17.50 -22.22
N GLY A 404 -4.92 -17.17 -21.91
CA GLY A 404 -4.17 -16.13 -22.61
C GLY A 404 -4.40 -14.71 -22.10
N VAL A 405 -5.35 -14.47 -21.20
CA VAL A 405 -5.51 -13.17 -20.53
C VAL A 405 -4.55 -13.08 -19.34
N ARG A 406 -3.60 -12.15 -19.42
CA ARG A 406 -2.64 -11.85 -18.36
C ARG A 406 -3.19 -10.84 -17.36
N GLU A 407 -3.76 -9.74 -17.87
CA GLU A 407 -4.34 -8.66 -17.08
C GLU A 407 -5.63 -8.18 -17.76
N ALA A 408 -6.58 -7.74 -16.95
CA ALA A 408 -7.81 -7.11 -17.41
C ALA A 408 -8.20 -5.94 -16.51
N ALA A 409 -8.74 -4.88 -17.11
CA ALA A 409 -9.36 -3.78 -16.41
C ALA A 409 -10.60 -3.33 -17.14
N VAL A 410 -11.67 -3.00 -16.41
CA VAL A 410 -12.95 -2.57 -16.97
C VAL A 410 -13.28 -1.17 -16.47
N VAL A 411 -13.68 -0.32 -17.39
CA VAL A 411 -14.09 1.06 -17.12
C VAL A 411 -15.44 1.38 -17.75
N GLY A 412 -16.17 2.30 -17.15
CA GLY A 412 -17.38 2.88 -17.72
C GLY A 412 -17.01 3.91 -18.78
N ILE A 413 -17.54 3.71 -19.99
CA ILE A 413 -17.44 4.68 -21.08
C ILE A 413 -18.83 5.26 -21.33
N ARG A 414 -18.88 6.57 -21.56
CA ARG A 414 -20.14 7.29 -21.77
C ARG A 414 -20.89 6.74 -22.98
N ASP A 415 -22.18 6.49 -22.79
CA ASP A 415 -23.12 6.04 -23.83
C ASP A 415 -24.35 6.94 -23.81
N GLU A 416 -24.78 7.43 -24.99
CA GLU A 416 -25.89 8.39 -25.11
C GLU A 416 -27.22 7.82 -24.59
N ARG A 417 -27.45 6.51 -24.75
CA ARG A 417 -28.69 5.85 -24.40
C ARG A 417 -28.71 5.25 -23.01
N LEU A 418 -27.58 4.70 -22.58
CA LEU A 418 -27.48 3.94 -21.32
C LEU A 418 -26.72 4.66 -20.20
N GLY A 419 -26.27 5.90 -20.46
CA GLY A 419 -25.42 6.64 -19.55
C GLY A 419 -23.98 6.18 -19.61
N GLU A 420 -23.72 4.95 -19.19
CA GLU A 420 -22.41 4.30 -19.26
C GLU A 420 -22.53 2.86 -19.78
N VAL A 421 -21.45 2.39 -20.40
CA VAL A 421 -21.29 0.99 -20.82
C VAL A 421 -19.91 0.47 -20.45
N PRO A 422 -19.76 -0.82 -20.08
CA PRO A 422 -18.47 -1.38 -19.72
C PRO A 422 -17.61 -1.62 -20.97
N TRP A 423 -16.39 -1.07 -20.98
CA TRP A 423 -15.31 -1.44 -21.89
C TRP A 423 -14.22 -2.16 -21.13
N ALA A 424 -13.69 -3.21 -21.73
CA ALA A 424 -12.60 -4.00 -21.18
C ALA A 424 -11.27 -3.66 -21.87
N PHE A 425 -10.21 -3.50 -21.09
CA PHE A 425 -8.84 -3.36 -21.56
C PHE A 425 -8.06 -4.60 -21.12
N VAL A 426 -7.47 -5.30 -22.08
CA VAL A 426 -6.89 -6.62 -21.85
C VAL A 426 -5.44 -6.66 -22.33
N ALA A 427 -4.54 -7.13 -21.46
CA ALA A 427 -3.18 -7.47 -21.84
C ALA A 427 -3.04 -8.99 -21.98
N SER A 428 -2.55 -9.44 -23.14
CA SER A 428 -2.35 -10.86 -23.47
C SER A 428 -1.05 -11.40 -22.86
N SER A 429 -1.00 -12.71 -22.60
CA SER A 429 0.22 -13.45 -22.26
C SER A 429 1.00 -13.96 -23.50
N GLY A 430 0.79 -13.36 -24.68
CA GLY A 430 1.42 -13.80 -25.95
C GLY A 430 0.54 -14.75 -26.77
N VAL A 431 -0.63 -15.14 -26.27
CA VAL A 431 -1.62 -15.91 -27.01
C VAL A 431 -2.47 -14.95 -27.86
N GLN A 432 -2.80 -15.36 -29.10
CA GLN A 432 -3.67 -14.58 -29.96
C GLN A 432 -5.11 -14.66 -29.44
N LEU A 433 -5.61 -13.52 -28.97
CA LEU A 433 -6.98 -13.33 -28.50
C LEU A 433 -7.76 -12.48 -29.51
N SER A 434 -9.08 -12.63 -29.52
CA SER A 434 -9.96 -11.77 -30.32
C SER A 434 -11.01 -11.11 -29.43
N GLU A 435 -11.42 -9.89 -29.81
CA GLU A 435 -12.48 -9.14 -29.13
C GLU A 435 -13.77 -9.97 -29.05
N ASP A 436 -14.23 -10.51 -30.21
CA ASP A 436 -15.45 -11.32 -30.26
C ASP A 436 -15.36 -12.57 -29.37
N GLY A 437 -14.19 -13.23 -29.33
CA GLY A 437 -13.97 -14.39 -28.48
C GLY A 437 -14.10 -14.08 -27.00
N LEU A 438 -13.52 -12.97 -26.54
CA LEU A 438 -13.61 -12.55 -25.14
C LEU A 438 -15.02 -12.05 -24.78
N ILE A 439 -15.70 -11.36 -25.70
CA ILE A 439 -17.10 -10.96 -25.50
C ILE A 439 -18.00 -12.21 -25.42
N ALA A 440 -17.78 -13.20 -26.27
CA ALA A 440 -18.52 -14.47 -26.21
C ALA A 440 -18.24 -15.20 -24.88
N TRP A 441 -16.99 -15.27 -24.43
CA TRP A 441 -16.61 -15.82 -23.13
C TRP A 441 -17.35 -15.16 -21.97
N CYS A 442 -17.46 -13.83 -22.01
CA CYS A 442 -18.21 -13.06 -21.01
C CYS A 442 -19.73 -13.34 -21.11
N ARG A 443 -20.31 -13.46 -22.31
CA ARG A 443 -21.75 -13.74 -22.50
C ARG A 443 -22.19 -15.06 -21.91
N GLU A 444 -21.34 -16.07 -21.94
CA GLU A 444 -21.64 -17.38 -21.35
C GLU A 444 -21.63 -17.37 -19.80
N ARG A 445 -20.97 -16.36 -19.17
CA ARG A 445 -20.69 -16.34 -17.74
C ARG A 445 -21.29 -15.15 -16.98
N LEU A 446 -21.72 -14.12 -17.71
CA LEU A 446 -22.26 -12.88 -17.12
C LEU A 446 -23.68 -12.62 -17.63
N THR A 447 -24.46 -11.92 -16.80
CA THR A 447 -25.75 -11.37 -17.25
C THR A 447 -25.50 -10.34 -18.37
N PRO A 448 -26.42 -10.23 -19.37
CA PRO A 448 -26.19 -9.41 -20.57
C PRO A 448 -25.77 -7.96 -20.32
N TYR A 449 -26.28 -7.33 -19.27
CA TYR A 449 -25.92 -5.95 -18.97
C TYR A 449 -24.49 -5.77 -18.42
N ARG A 450 -23.87 -6.85 -17.90
CA ARG A 450 -22.47 -6.86 -17.41
C ARG A 450 -21.46 -7.15 -18.51
N VAL A 451 -21.89 -7.70 -19.64
CA VAL A 451 -20.99 -8.04 -20.75
C VAL A 451 -20.38 -6.75 -21.32
N PRO A 452 -19.04 -6.68 -21.46
CA PRO A 452 -18.40 -5.53 -22.06
C PRO A 452 -18.86 -5.37 -23.52
N VAL A 453 -19.09 -4.13 -23.93
CA VAL A 453 -19.49 -3.82 -25.30
C VAL A 453 -18.29 -3.75 -26.25
N ARG A 454 -17.09 -3.60 -25.67
CA ARG A 454 -15.83 -3.51 -26.38
C ARG A 454 -14.71 -4.16 -25.59
N VAL A 455 -13.74 -4.77 -26.29
CA VAL A 455 -12.47 -5.23 -25.70
C VAL A 455 -11.31 -4.62 -26.48
N VAL A 456 -10.52 -3.81 -25.80
CA VAL A 456 -9.34 -3.15 -26.35
C VAL A 456 -8.10 -3.89 -25.86
N PHE A 457 -7.22 -4.31 -26.80
CA PHE A 457 -5.97 -4.94 -26.44
C PHE A 457 -4.90 -3.89 -26.19
N VAL A 458 -4.20 -4.02 -25.07
CA VAL A 458 -3.09 -3.15 -24.66
C VAL A 458 -1.85 -3.98 -24.34
N GLU A 459 -0.67 -3.42 -24.53
CA GLU A 459 0.58 -4.10 -24.16
C GLU A 459 0.66 -4.28 -22.64
N ARG A 460 0.27 -3.24 -21.89
CA ARG A 460 0.22 -3.20 -20.42
C ARG A 460 -0.85 -2.23 -19.93
N LEU A 461 -1.41 -2.51 -18.77
CA LEU A 461 -2.31 -1.58 -18.10
C LEU A 461 -1.53 -0.42 -17.47
N PRO A 462 -2.00 0.85 -17.56
CA PRO A 462 -1.39 1.98 -16.89
C PRO A 462 -1.51 1.81 -15.37
N ARG A 463 -0.41 2.06 -14.66
CA ARG A 463 -0.34 1.90 -13.20
C ARG A 463 0.30 3.11 -12.55
N ASN A 464 -0.20 3.45 -11.37
CA ASN A 464 0.47 4.43 -10.51
C ASN A 464 1.64 3.77 -9.74
N ASP A 465 2.32 4.57 -8.91
CA ASP A 465 3.51 4.16 -8.15
C ASP A 465 3.25 3.05 -7.13
N VAL A 466 1.99 2.87 -6.70
CA VAL A 466 1.57 1.74 -5.84
C VAL A 466 1.26 0.47 -6.65
N GLY A 467 1.42 0.50 -7.97
CA GLY A 467 1.08 -0.60 -8.87
C GLY A 467 -0.42 -0.77 -9.13
N LYS A 468 -1.27 0.18 -8.70
CA LYS A 468 -2.71 0.17 -8.94
C LYS A 468 -3.02 0.67 -10.34
N VAL A 469 -3.93 -0.02 -11.05
CA VAL A 469 -4.38 0.40 -12.39
C VAL A 469 -5.04 1.78 -12.33
N VAL A 470 -4.62 2.67 -13.22
CA VAL A 470 -5.17 4.03 -13.36
C VAL A 470 -6.30 4.01 -14.38
N LYS A 471 -7.53 3.74 -13.91
CA LYS A 471 -8.72 3.58 -14.77
C LYS A 471 -9.04 4.82 -15.60
N ARG A 472 -8.74 6.01 -15.09
CA ARG A 472 -8.93 7.28 -15.82
C ARG A 472 -8.10 7.32 -17.14
N ASP A 473 -6.87 6.83 -17.08
CA ASP A 473 -5.99 6.83 -18.25
C ASP A 473 -6.46 5.82 -19.31
N LEU A 474 -7.13 4.73 -18.87
CA LEU A 474 -7.79 3.79 -19.78
C LEU A 474 -9.03 4.41 -20.44
N ALA A 475 -9.83 5.15 -19.69
CA ALA A 475 -10.99 5.84 -20.26
C ALA A 475 -10.58 6.85 -21.36
N ALA A 476 -9.46 7.55 -21.18
CA ALA A 476 -8.93 8.47 -22.21
C ALA A 476 -8.53 7.76 -23.51
N LEU A 477 -8.08 6.49 -23.45
CA LEU A 477 -7.78 5.69 -24.65
C LEU A 477 -9.04 5.26 -25.43
N ALA A 478 -10.21 5.43 -24.87
CA ALA A 478 -11.47 5.11 -25.55
C ALA A 478 -12.02 6.29 -26.39
N ASP A 479 -11.50 7.50 -26.16
CA ASP A 479 -11.88 8.72 -26.88
C ASP A 479 -11.04 8.92 -28.17
N ASP A 480 -9.93 8.16 -28.34
CA ASP A 480 -9.08 8.11 -29.53
C ASP A 480 -9.54 7.01 -30.52
#